data_8eba7bf03b27fa4da4b4b25cec940b8c
#
_entry.id   8eba7bf03b27fa4da4b4b25cec940b8c
#
_cell.length_a   1.000
_cell.length_b   1.000
_cell.length_c   1.000
_cell.angle_alpha   90.00
_cell.angle_beta   90.00
_cell.angle_gamma   90.00
#
_symmetry.space_group_name_H-M   'P 1'
#
loop_
_entity.id
_entity.type
_entity.pdbx_description
1 polymer ?
#
loop_
_entity_poly.entity_id
_entity_poly.type
_entity_poly.pdbx_seq_one_letter_code
_entity_poly.pdbx_strand_id
1 'polypeptide(L)'
;MKTILVDMDGVLANTNQHFIDYEYKRNGNQILWNNISGLSEAEAFPNFLEDVNSKGFFRTVPVIEKAVEVLKYLNEKYNVLIVSSATEFPNSLTEKAEWLMEHFPFISWKQMIFCGRKDFIIGDIMIDDHPKNLNLFPSQRILFSQPHNANSIVENSTRVSGWDDIMNIL
;
A
#
# COMPACT_ATOMS: atom_id res chain seq x y z
N MET A 1 11.54 5.00 20.83
CA MET A 1 10.26 5.01 20.08
C MET A 1 10.36 3.90 19.07
N LYS A 2 9.35 2.99 18.98
CA LYS A 2 9.35 1.93 17.97
C LYS A 2 9.18 2.50 16.56
N THR A 3 9.79 1.86 15.57
CA THR A 3 9.68 2.23 14.16
C THR A 3 8.64 1.37 13.46
N ILE A 4 7.66 2.01 12.80
CA ILE A 4 6.67 1.35 11.96
C ILE A 4 7.00 1.62 10.50
N LEU A 5 7.14 0.56 9.71
CA LEU A 5 7.24 0.59 8.27
C LEU A 5 5.85 0.40 7.67
N VAL A 6 5.39 1.33 6.87
CA VAL A 6 4.04 1.32 6.26
C VAL A 6 4.19 1.31 4.75
N ASP A 7 3.63 0.30 4.09
CA ASP A 7 3.54 0.29 2.63
C ASP A 7 2.56 1.36 2.13
N MET A 8 2.67 1.71 0.88
CA MET A 8 1.83 2.73 0.25
C MET A 8 0.69 2.12 -0.57
N ASP A 9 1.03 1.35 -1.62
CA ASP A 9 0.03 0.76 -2.52
C ASP A 9 -0.73 -0.36 -1.80
N GLY A 10 -2.05 -0.37 -1.88
CA GLY A 10 -2.88 -1.35 -1.16
C GLY A 10 -2.98 -1.16 0.36
N VAL A 11 -2.23 -0.22 0.95
CA VAL A 11 -2.25 0.07 2.40
C VAL A 11 -2.69 1.49 2.71
N LEU A 12 -2.11 2.49 2.06
CA LEU A 12 -2.52 3.91 2.14
C LEU A 12 -3.34 4.32 0.92
N ALA A 13 -2.88 3.90 -0.25
CA ALA A 13 -3.46 4.18 -1.56
C ALA A 13 -4.28 2.98 -2.04
N ASN A 14 -5.54 3.20 -2.40
CA ASN A 14 -6.46 2.15 -2.85
C ASN A 14 -6.24 1.84 -4.34
N THR A 15 -5.11 1.21 -4.64
CA THR A 15 -4.69 0.90 -6.00
C THR A 15 -5.64 -0.06 -6.72
N ASN A 16 -6.20 -1.05 -6.03
CA ASN A 16 -7.17 -1.97 -6.63
C ASN A 16 -8.44 -1.26 -7.09
N GLN A 17 -9.01 -0.37 -6.27
CA GLN A 17 -10.17 0.45 -6.69
C GLN A 17 -9.80 1.35 -7.87
N HIS A 18 -8.58 1.89 -7.86
CA HIS A 18 -8.11 2.75 -8.94
C HIS A 18 -8.02 2.02 -10.28
N PHE A 19 -7.49 0.80 -10.31
CA PHE A 19 -7.50 -0.05 -11.49
C PHE A 19 -8.93 -0.37 -11.98
N ILE A 20 -9.85 -0.69 -11.06
CA ILE A 20 -11.26 -0.93 -11.38
C ILE A 20 -11.87 0.31 -12.06
N ASP A 21 -11.60 1.50 -11.52
CA ASP A 21 -12.09 2.76 -12.06
C ASP A 21 -11.50 3.07 -13.45
N TYR A 22 -10.21 2.75 -13.66
CA TYR A 22 -9.54 2.90 -14.96
C TYR A 22 -10.16 1.97 -16.01
N GLU A 23 -10.35 0.69 -15.69
CA GLU A 23 -11.00 -0.26 -16.57
C GLU A 23 -12.44 0.15 -16.90
N TYR A 24 -13.20 0.61 -15.92
CA TYR A 24 -14.55 1.11 -16.15
C TYR A 24 -14.58 2.33 -17.07
N LYS A 25 -13.69 3.31 -16.85
CA LYS A 25 -13.60 4.51 -17.72
C LYS A 25 -13.19 4.18 -19.14
N ARG A 26 -12.29 3.19 -19.32
CA ARG A 26 -11.76 2.81 -20.64
C ARG A 26 -12.79 2.09 -21.50
N ASN A 27 -13.53 1.16 -20.97
CA ASN A 27 -14.35 0.23 -21.75
C ASN A 27 -15.73 -0.11 -21.15
N GLY A 28 -16.11 0.50 -20.02
CA GLY A 28 -17.36 0.22 -19.32
C GLY A 28 -17.38 -1.12 -18.56
N ASN A 29 -16.27 -1.84 -18.48
CA ASN A 29 -16.18 -3.10 -17.76
C ASN A 29 -16.26 -2.89 -16.26
N GLN A 30 -17.24 -3.51 -15.63
CA GLN A 30 -17.36 -3.51 -14.17
C GLN A 30 -16.66 -4.74 -13.60
N ILE A 31 -15.49 -4.54 -13.01
CA ILE A 31 -14.77 -5.57 -12.29
C ILE A 31 -15.22 -5.56 -10.83
N LEU A 32 -15.70 -6.71 -10.36
CA LEU A 32 -16.10 -6.88 -8.96
C LEU A 32 -14.93 -7.40 -8.12
N TRP A 33 -14.83 -6.98 -6.88
CA TRP A 33 -13.79 -7.41 -5.94
C TRP A 33 -13.67 -8.94 -5.83
N ASN A 34 -14.79 -9.66 -5.83
CA ASN A 34 -14.79 -11.11 -5.75
C ASN A 34 -14.16 -11.78 -7.00
N ASN A 35 -14.17 -11.11 -8.13
CA ASN A 35 -13.62 -11.64 -9.39
C ASN A 35 -12.10 -11.58 -9.44
N ILE A 36 -11.50 -10.72 -8.62
CA ILE A 36 -10.04 -10.51 -8.58
C ILE A 36 -9.40 -11.12 -7.31
N SER A 37 -10.20 -11.81 -6.50
CA SER A 37 -9.74 -12.46 -5.27
C SER A 37 -8.74 -13.58 -5.56
N GLY A 38 -7.54 -13.47 -4.97
CA GLY A 38 -6.44 -14.42 -5.16
C GLY A 38 -5.62 -14.22 -6.43
N LEU A 39 -5.96 -13.22 -7.27
CA LEU A 39 -5.20 -12.87 -8.46
C LEU A 39 -4.22 -11.72 -8.15
N SER A 40 -3.03 -11.76 -8.74
CA SER A 40 -2.14 -10.59 -8.77
C SER A 40 -2.78 -9.47 -9.60
N GLU A 41 -2.31 -8.24 -9.43
CA GLU A 41 -2.81 -7.08 -10.20
C GLU A 41 -2.64 -7.28 -11.71
N ALA A 42 -1.51 -7.88 -12.13
CA ALA A 42 -1.25 -8.17 -13.53
C ALA A 42 -2.20 -9.24 -14.13
N GLU A 43 -2.70 -10.17 -13.31
CA GLU A 43 -3.71 -11.15 -13.71
C GLU A 43 -5.13 -10.59 -13.66
N ALA A 44 -5.39 -9.72 -12.68
CA ALA A 44 -6.70 -9.14 -12.43
C ALA A 44 -7.08 -8.03 -13.44
N PHE A 45 -6.08 -7.26 -13.89
CA PHE A 45 -6.29 -6.06 -14.70
C PHE A 45 -5.59 -6.18 -16.07
N PRO A 46 -6.35 -6.32 -17.17
CA PRO A 46 -5.78 -6.56 -18.51
C PRO A 46 -4.82 -5.47 -19.00
N ASN A 47 -5.02 -4.24 -18.55
CA ASN A 47 -4.22 -3.08 -18.94
C ASN A 47 -3.23 -2.63 -17.87
N PHE A 48 -2.92 -3.49 -16.89
CA PHE A 48 -2.05 -3.18 -15.74
C PHE A 48 -0.77 -2.42 -16.12
N LEU A 49 0.02 -2.96 -17.07
CA LEU A 49 1.29 -2.34 -17.48
C LEU A 49 1.11 -0.99 -18.15
N GLU A 50 0.04 -0.80 -18.93
CA GLU A 50 -0.29 0.49 -19.54
C GLU A 50 -0.64 1.51 -18.47
N ASP A 51 -1.49 1.12 -17.53
CA ASP A 51 -1.97 2.00 -16.46
C ASP A 51 -0.84 2.46 -15.54
N VAL A 52 -0.03 1.54 -15.00
CA VAL A 52 1.08 1.90 -14.09
C VAL A 52 2.19 2.71 -14.76
N ASN A 53 2.33 2.65 -16.08
CA ASN A 53 3.26 3.48 -16.85
C ASN A 53 2.63 4.78 -17.36
N SER A 54 1.33 4.98 -17.17
CA SER A 54 0.66 6.21 -17.60
C SER A 54 0.96 7.35 -16.60
N LYS A 55 1.16 8.56 -17.16
CA LYS A 55 1.35 9.74 -16.33
C LYS A 55 0.09 10.05 -15.53
N GLY A 56 0.27 10.27 -14.23
CA GLY A 56 -0.80 10.60 -13.31
C GLY A 56 -1.47 9.40 -12.64
N PHE A 57 -1.13 8.17 -13.02
CA PHE A 57 -1.72 6.98 -12.42
C PHE A 57 -1.53 6.99 -10.88
N PHE A 58 -0.29 7.01 -10.41
CA PHE A 58 -0.01 7.01 -8.97
C PHE A 58 -0.38 8.33 -8.27
N ARG A 59 -0.48 9.42 -9.04
CA ARG A 59 -0.85 10.74 -8.50
C ARG A 59 -2.31 10.85 -8.11
N THR A 60 -3.19 10.05 -8.72
CA THR A 60 -4.65 10.17 -8.59
C THR A 60 -5.30 8.97 -7.89
N VAL A 61 -4.51 8.09 -7.29
CA VAL A 61 -5.03 6.95 -6.52
C VAL A 61 -5.86 7.45 -5.33
N PRO A 62 -7.07 6.94 -5.09
CA PRO A 62 -7.85 7.31 -3.91
C PRO A 62 -7.19 6.82 -2.62
N VAL A 63 -7.34 7.59 -1.54
CA VAL A 63 -6.86 7.20 -0.21
C VAL A 63 -7.77 6.11 0.38
N ILE A 64 -7.17 5.12 1.06
CA ILE A 64 -7.94 4.10 1.80
C ILE A 64 -8.62 4.77 3.00
N GLU A 65 -9.88 4.37 3.23
CA GLU A 65 -10.68 4.89 4.33
C GLU A 65 -9.96 4.81 5.67
N LYS A 66 -10.04 5.86 6.50
CA LYS A 66 -9.38 5.99 7.81
C LYS A 66 -7.84 6.05 7.80
N ALA A 67 -7.17 5.85 6.67
CA ALA A 67 -5.71 5.85 6.62
C ALA A 67 -5.09 7.16 7.13
N VAL A 68 -5.63 8.31 6.74
CA VAL A 68 -5.10 9.62 7.16
C VAL A 68 -5.21 9.81 8.68
N GLU A 69 -6.38 9.51 9.25
CA GLU A 69 -6.67 9.70 10.67
C GLU A 69 -5.77 8.80 11.53
N VAL A 70 -5.74 7.50 11.22
CA VAL A 70 -5.00 6.52 12.01
C VAL A 70 -3.49 6.70 11.85
N LEU A 71 -3.01 6.95 10.62
CA LEU A 71 -1.58 7.19 10.40
C LEU A 71 -1.09 8.45 11.11
N LYS A 72 -1.92 9.51 11.18
CA LYS A 72 -1.59 10.70 11.95
C LYS A 72 -1.41 10.39 13.43
N TYR A 73 -2.35 9.63 14.02
CA TYR A 73 -2.26 9.17 15.39
C TYR A 73 -1.00 8.33 15.65
N LEU A 74 -0.70 7.38 14.74
CA LEU A 74 0.51 6.56 14.87
C LEU A 74 1.79 7.40 14.76
N ASN A 75 1.81 8.42 13.89
CA ASN A 75 2.98 9.29 13.71
C ASN A 75 3.31 10.14 14.94
N GLU A 76 2.34 10.34 15.85
CA GLU A 76 2.57 11.01 17.14
C GLU A 76 3.20 10.07 18.19
N LYS A 77 3.02 8.75 18.04
CA LYS A 77 3.43 7.74 19.04
C LYS A 77 4.61 6.87 18.59
N TYR A 78 4.84 6.78 17.29
CA TYR A 78 5.84 5.92 16.68
C TYR A 78 6.71 6.72 15.71
N ASN A 79 7.88 6.19 15.40
CA ASN A 79 8.65 6.65 14.24
C ASN A 79 8.08 5.98 12.99
N VAL A 80 7.20 6.67 12.27
CA VAL A 80 6.56 6.15 11.06
C VAL A 80 7.44 6.40 9.85
N LEU A 81 7.68 5.37 9.05
CA LEU A 81 8.35 5.44 7.75
C LEU A 81 7.43 4.85 6.67
N ILE A 82 7.21 5.59 5.60
CA ILE A 82 6.48 5.12 4.43
C ILE A 82 7.48 4.44 3.49
N VAL A 83 7.24 3.16 3.18
CA VAL A 83 8.20 2.32 2.43
C VAL A 83 7.51 1.74 1.21
N SER A 84 7.85 2.24 0.02
CA SER A 84 7.25 1.79 -1.24
C SER A 84 8.31 1.31 -2.23
N SER A 85 8.01 0.20 -2.95
CA SER A 85 8.83 -0.32 -4.05
C SER A 85 8.70 0.54 -5.33
N ALA A 86 8.73 1.86 -5.17
CA ALA A 86 8.43 2.83 -6.21
C ALA A 86 9.43 2.83 -7.38
N THR A 87 10.61 2.27 -7.22
CA THR A 87 11.61 2.21 -8.30
C THR A 87 11.25 1.22 -9.40
N GLU A 88 10.26 0.36 -9.20
CA GLU A 88 9.75 -0.55 -10.22
C GLU A 88 9.14 0.22 -11.40
N PHE A 89 8.44 1.33 -11.10
CA PHE A 89 7.84 2.20 -12.11
C PHE A 89 8.37 3.63 -11.93
N PRO A 90 9.32 4.10 -12.75
CA PRO A 90 10.02 5.38 -12.54
C PRO A 90 9.12 6.61 -12.40
N ASN A 91 7.98 6.66 -13.11
CA ASN A 91 6.99 7.72 -12.98
C ASN A 91 6.36 7.77 -11.58
N SER A 92 6.29 6.63 -10.89
CA SER A 92 5.72 6.55 -9.54
C SER A 92 6.52 7.33 -8.49
N LEU A 93 7.83 7.51 -8.66
CA LEU A 93 8.69 8.18 -7.69
C LEU A 93 8.21 9.59 -7.35
N THR A 94 8.03 10.43 -8.37
CA THR A 94 7.54 11.80 -8.19
C THR A 94 6.07 11.81 -7.79
N GLU A 95 5.26 11.03 -8.48
CA GLU A 95 3.81 11.01 -8.26
C GLU A 95 3.43 10.54 -6.85
N LYS A 96 4.11 9.55 -6.30
CA LYS A 96 3.91 9.07 -4.93
C LYS A 96 4.38 10.08 -3.88
N ALA A 97 5.51 10.76 -4.14
CA ALA A 97 5.96 11.83 -3.24
C ALA A 97 4.95 12.98 -3.17
N GLU A 98 4.47 13.44 -4.33
CA GLU A 98 3.45 14.50 -4.42
C GLU A 98 2.13 14.06 -3.78
N TRP A 99 1.71 12.82 -4.01
CA TRP A 99 0.51 12.24 -3.41
C TRP A 99 0.59 12.21 -1.88
N LEU A 100 1.74 11.78 -1.32
CA LEU A 100 1.95 11.78 0.13
C LEU A 100 1.94 13.20 0.70
N MET A 101 2.57 14.16 0.04
CA MET A 101 2.56 15.56 0.47
C MET A 101 1.14 16.15 0.48
N GLU A 102 0.29 15.75 -0.45
CA GLU A 102 -1.11 16.23 -0.52
C GLU A 102 -1.99 15.58 0.55
N HIS A 103 -1.99 14.25 0.63
CA HIS A 103 -2.93 13.51 1.46
C HIS A 103 -2.44 13.29 2.90
N PHE A 104 -1.13 13.29 3.13
CA PHE A 104 -0.49 13.05 4.43
C PHE A 104 0.52 14.17 4.76
N PRO A 105 0.12 15.44 4.84
CA PRO A 105 1.03 16.58 4.98
C PRO A 105 1.83 16.57 6.30
N PHE A 106 1.47 15.72 7.25
CA PHE A 106 2.21 15.48 8.49
C PHE A 106 3.39 14.50 8.32
N ILE A 107 3.48 13.78 7.19
CA ILE A 107 4.61 12.93 6.83
C ILE A 107 5.64 13.77 6.10
N SER A 108 6.83 13.91 6.69
CA SER A 108 7.93 14.66 6.09
C SER A 108 8.67 13.83 5.04
N TRP A 109 9.39 14.49 4.12
CA TRP A 109 10.22 13.80 3.13
C TRP A 109 11.26 12.85 3.74
N LYS A 110 11.68 13.09 5.01
CA LYS A 110 12.62 12.22 5.75
C LYS A 110 12.01 10.88 6.16
N GLN A 111 10.70 10.76 6.08
CA GLN A 111 9.94 9.55 6.41
C GLN A 111 9.54 8.75 5.16
N MET A 112 9.94 9.20 3.97
CA MET A 112 9.63 8.55 2.70
C MET A 112 10.84 7.73 2.22
N ILE A 113 10.65 6.41 2.06
CA ILE A 113 11.66 5.48 1.56
C ILE A 113 11.13 4.85 0.28
N PHE A 114 11.64 5.30 -0.86
CA PHE A 114 11.34 4.74 -2.18
C PHE A 114 12.49 3.83 -2.59
N CYS A 115 12.23 2.54 -2.72
CA CYS A 115 13.23 1.49 -2.90
C CYS A 115 12.80 0.45 -3.93
N GLY A 116 13.67 -0.48 -4.26
CA GLY A 116 13.34 -1.66 -5.08
C GLY A 116 13.07 -2.91 -4.24
N ARG A 117 13.61 -2.95 -3.00
CA ARG A 117 13.46 -4.07 -2.06
C ARG A 117 13.33 -3.55 -0.64
N LYS A 118 12.44 -4.18 0.16
CA LYS A 118 12.15 -3.76 1.53
C LYS A 118 12.90 -4.56 2.61
N ASP A 119 13.50 -5.67 2.26
CA ASP A 119 14.17 -6.61 3.17
C ASP A 119 15.43 -6.06 3.85
N PHE A 120 15.96 -4.94 3.36
CA PHE A 120 17.10 -4.25 3.98
C PHE A 120 16.68 -3.11 4.93
N ILE A 121 15.38 -2.84 5.07
CA ILE A 121 14.89 -1.74 5.88
C ILE A 121 14.56 -2.26 7.28
N ILE A 122 15.16 -1.64 8.29
CA ILE A 122 15.02 -2.05 9.67
C ILE A 122 13.84 -1.32 10.32
N GLY A 123 13.01 -2.07 11.03
CA GLY A 123 11.87 -1.56 11.80
C GLY A 123 11.40 -2.57 12.84
N ASP A 124 10.50 -2.14 13.71
CA ASP A 124 9.89 -2.99 14.75
C ASP A 124 8.57 -3.60 14.29
N ILE A 125 7.86 -2.91 13.40
CA ILE A 125 6.55 -3.30 12.88
C ILE A 125 6.54 -3.02 11.38
N MET A 126 5.99 -3.95 10.57
CA MET A 126 5.73 -3.71 9.14
C MET A 126 4.25 -3.94 8.86
N ILE A 127 3.61 -2.96 8.22
CA ILE A 127 2.26 -3.02 7.67
C ILE A 127 2.40 -3.04 6.15
N ASP A 128 2.03 -4.16 5.54
CA ASP A 128 2.21 -4.38 4.10
C ASP A 128 1.11 -5.33 3.61
N ASP A 129 0.71 -5.24 2.37
CA ASP A 129 -0.29 -6.13 1.76
C ASP A 129 0.35 -7.28 0.98
N HIS A 130 1.66 -7.21 0.71
CA HIS A 130 2.38 -8.26 0.00
C HIS A 130 3.08 -9.26 0.94
N PRO A 131 2.66 -10.54 0.95
CA PRO A 131 3.30 -11.60 1.74
C PRO A 131 4.80 -11.71 1.52
N LYS A 132 5.29 -11.47 0.29
CA LYS A 132 6.72 -11.50 -0.04
C LYS A 132 7.56 -10.57 0.82
N ASN A 133 7.04 -9.39 1.19
CA ASN A 133 7.73 -8.41 2.01
C ASN A 133 7.69 -8.84 3.49
N LEU A 134 6.51 -9.24 3.96
CA LEU A 134 6.30 -9.65 5.35
C LEU A 134 7.07 -10.92 5.71
N ASN A 135 7.15 -11.91 4.81
CA ASN A 135 7.87 -13.16 5.06
C ASN A 135 9.36 -12.95 5.35
N LEU A 136 9.95 -11.90 4.80
CA LEU A 136 11.35 -11.54 5.02
C LEU A 136 11.56 -10.60 6.21
N PHE A 137 10.48 -10.01 6.74
CA PHE A 137 10.58 -9.07 7.85
C PHE A 137 10.71 -9.80 9.20
N PRO A 138 11.74 -9.52 10.01
CA PRO A 138 12.07 -10.34 11.18
C PRO A 138 11.25 -10.05 12.45
N SER A 139 10.50 -8.92 12.47
CA SER A 139 9.80 -8.43 13.67
C SER A 139 8.27 -8.55 13.53
N GLN A 140 7.49 -7.68 14.14
CA GLN A 140 6.02 -7.73 14.12
C GLN A 140 5.48 -7.45 12.70
N ARG A 141 4.64 -8.34 12.19
CA ARG A 141 4.07 -8.33 10.84
C ARG A 141 2.58 -8.09 10.89
N ILE A 142 2.10 -7.13 10.12
CA ILE A 142 0.68 -6.84 9.95
C ILE A 142 0.37 -6.97 8.45
N LEU A 143 -0.43 -7.97 8.10
CA LEU A 143 -0.87 -8.21 6.73
C LEU A 143 -2.18 -7.45 6.48
N PHE A 144 -2.11 -6.41 5.65
CA PHE A 144 -3.27 -5.66 5.24
C PHE A 144 -4.01 -6.42 4.13
N SER A 145 -5.31 -6.70 4.35
CA SER A 145 -6.11 -7.52 3.43
C SER A 145 -6.39 -6.77 2.12
N GLN A 146 -6.00 -7.42 1.02
CA GLN A 146 -6.29 -6.98 -0.34
C GLN A 146 -6.71 -8.19 -1.19
N PRO A 147 -7.36 -8.00 -2.36
CA PRO A 147 -7.79 -9.12 -3.19
C PRO A 147 -6.67 -10.11 -3.51
N HIS A 148 -5.49 -9.64 -3.91
CA HIS A 148 -4.38 -10.49 -4.31
C HIS A 148 -3.86 -11.40 -3.20
N ASN A 149 -4.02 -11.00 -1.94
CA ASN A 149 -3.54 -11.76 -0.79
C ASN A 149 -4.65 -12.54 -0.04
N ALA A 150 -5.87 -12.61 -0.61
CA ALA A 150 -7.03 -13.22 0.06
C ALA A 150 -6.75 -14.66 0.54
N ASN A 151 -6.01 -15.44 -0.24
CA ASN A 151 -5.67 -16.83 0.04
C ASN A 151 -4.27 -17.01 0.66
N SER A 152 -3.55 -15.92 0.92
CA SER A 152 -2.18 -15.97 1.42
C SER A 152 -2.15 -16.17 2.94
N ILE A 153 -1.16 -16.93 3.41
CA ILE A 153 -0.84 -17.10 4.83
C ILE A 153 0.56 -16.53 5.06
N VAL A 154 0.68 -15.63 6.02
CA VAL A 154 1.96 -15.14 6.53
C VAL A 154 2.08 -15.59 7.97
N GLU A 155 3.04 -16.47 8.24
CA GLU A 155 3.25 -17.00 9.59
C GLU A 155 3.60 -15.89 10.58
N ASN A 156 3.07 -15.99 11.81
CA ASN A 156 3.31 -15.03 12.89
C ASN A 156 2.95 -13.58 12.51
N SER A 157 1.93 -13.39 11.66
CA SER A 157 1.39 -12.07 11.35
C SER A 157 -0.01 -11.89 11.92
N THR A 158 -0.40 -10.64 12.11
CA THR A 158 -1.78 -10.25 12.34
C THR A 158 -2.39 -9.78 11.03
N ARG A 159 -3.49 -10.40 10.59
CA ARG A 159 -4.23 -9.94 9.41
C ARG A 159 -5.25 -8.89 9.84
N VAL A 160 -5.32 -7.79 9.09
CA VAL A 160 -6.25 -6.68 9.30
C VAL A 160 -7.07 -6.43 8.03
N SER A 161 -8.29 -5.93 8.20
CA SER A 161 -9.20 -5.62 7.10
C SER A 161 -9.23 -4.14 6.75
N GLY A 162 -8.69 -3.29 7.63
CA GLY A 162 -8.67 -1.85 7.46
C GLY A 162 -7.91 -1.14 8.57
N TRP A 163 -7.91 0.17 8.50
CA TRP A 163 -7.18 1.02 9.44
C TRP A 163 -7.79 1.05 10.85
N ASP A 164 -9.10 0.76 10.99
CA ASP A 164 -9.74 0.62 12.32
C ASP A 164 -9.16 -0.57 13.09
N ASP A 165 -8.86 -1.68 12.41
CA ASP A 165 -8.21 -2.83 13.05
C ASP A 165 -6.80 -2.47 13.52
N ILE A 166 -6.05 -1.70 12.73
CA ILE A 166 -4.71 -1.22 13.08
C ILE A 166 -4.77 -0.34 14.33
N MET A 167 -5.74 0.58 14.41
CA MET A 167 -5.95 1.45 15.57
C MET A 167 -6.20 0.67 16.86
N ASN A 168 -6.83 -0.51 16.76
CA ASN A 168 -7.14 -1.36 17.91
C ASN A 168 -5.95 -2.18 18.41
N ILE A 169 -4.93 -2.42 17.57
CA ILE A 169 -3.79 -3.28 17.91
C ILE A 169 -2.48 -2.52 18.13
N LEU A 170 -2.41 -1.22 17.79
CA LEU A 170 -1.26 -0.33 17.99
C LEU A 170 -1.60 0.88 18.84
#